data_cfa3fa63843057d7f02a310e1dfad6f8
#
_entry.id   cfa3fa63843057d7f02a310e1dfad6f8
#
_cell.length_a   1.000
_cell.length_b   1.000
_cell.length_c   1.000
_cell.angle_alpha   90.00
_cell.angle_beta   90.00
_cell.angle_gamma   90.00
#
_symmetry.space_group_name_H-M   'P 1'
#
loop_
_entity.id
_entity.type
_entity.pdbx_description
1 polymer ?
#
loop_
_entity_poly.entity_id
_entity_poly.type
_entity_poly.pdbx_seq_one_letter_code
_entity_poly.pdbx_strand_id
1 'polypeptide(L)'
;KVQRTDFNEDNAKIDEALSAKAETSALAALAAQVAELSQERVVIGSYIGDGTNDRVIRLPFKPKIVVVSGIASTSATYTSIMFTVTFGPYSHQFHGGDGNSNRGNIIIKDNGFLISGGAHNCLDMEEHYFAIR
;
A
#
# COMPACT_ATOMS: atom_id res chain seq x y z
N LYS A 1 -45.90 11.33 -46.53
CA LYS A 1 -46.54 11.87 -45.31
C LYS A 1 -46.15 10.96 -44.16
N VAL A 2 -45.28 11.41 -43.25
CA VAL A 2 -44.86 10.64 -42.06
C VAL A 2 -46.09 10.47 -41.18
N GLN A 3 -46.35 9.23 -40.75
CA GLN A 3 -47.52 8.92 -39.93
C GLN A 3 -47.19 9.11 -38.44
N ARG A 4 -48.20 9.40 -37.63
CA ARG A 4 -48.07 9.60 -36.19
C ARG A 4 -47.52 8.35 -35.47
N THR A 5 -47.79 7.18 -36.04
CA THR A 5 -47.25 5.89 -35.58
C THR A 5 -45.74 5.80 -35.71
N ASP A 6 -45.17 6.35 -36.78
CA ASP A 6 -43.72 6.32 -37.04
C ASP A 6 -42.95 7.09 -35.98
N PHE A 7 -43.48 8.25 -35.52
CA PHE A 7 -42.90 9.00 -34.43
C PHE A 7 -42.92 8.29 -33.07
N ASN A 8 -44.00 7.54 -32.80
CA ASN A 8 -44.10 6.80 -31.56
C ASN A 8 -43.11 5.65 -31.50
N GLU A 9 -42.92 4.95 -32.62
CA GLU A 9 -41.96 3.86 -32.74
C GLU A 9 -40.51 4.38 -32.63
N ASP A 10 -40.20 5.50 -33.23
CA ASP A 10 -38.88 6.11 -33.15
C ASP A 10 -38.58 6.63 -31.71
N ASN A 11 -39.56 7.23 -31.07
CA ASN A 11 -39.42 7.64 -29.67
C ASN A 11 -39.18 6.44 -28.73
N ALA A 12 -39.91 5.34 -28.93
CA ALA A 12 -39.71 4.12 -28.15
C ALA A 12 -38.30 3.55 -28.31
N LYS A 13 -37.75 3.56 -29.52
CA LYS A 13 -36.35 3.14 -29.79
C LYS A 13 -35.34 4.06 -29.14
N ILE A 14 -35.60 5.38 -29.12
CA ILE A 14 -34.75 6.37 -28.46
C ILE A 14 -34.76 6.14 -26.95
N ASP A 15 -35.92 5.94 -26.34
CA ASP A 15 -36.06 5.67 -24.92
C ASP A 15 -35.33 4.37 -24.50
N GLU A 16 -35.46 3.34 -25.31
CA GLU A 16 -34.75 2.07 -25.11
C GLU A 16 -33.22 2.27 -25.19
N ALA A 17 -32.75 2.97 -26.22
CA ALA A 17 -31.33 3.25 -26.40
C ALA A 17 -30.74 4.12 -25.27
N LEU A 18 -31.52 5.10 -24.79
CA LEU A 18 -31.13 5.93 -23.67
C LEU A 18 -31.07 5.14 -22.36
N SER A 19 -32.03 4.28 -22.11
CA SER A 19 -32.04 3.38 -20.94
C SER A 19 -30.85 2.44 -20.96
N ALA A 20 -30.59 1.77 -22.08
CA ALA A 20 -29.45 0.87 -22.24
C ALA A 20 -28.12 1.61 -22.04
N LYS A 21 -28.02 2.84 -22.51
CA LYS A 21 -26.82 3.67 -22.33
C LYS A 21 -26.63 4.10 -20.87
N ALA A 22 -27.70 4.43 -20.16
CA ALA A 22 -27.66 4.76 -18.74
C ALA A 22 -27.22 3.56 -17.90
N GLU A 23 -27.75 2.36 -18.17
CA GLU A 23 -27.35 1.12 -17.50
C GLU A 23 -25.88 0.78 -17.75
N THR A 24 -25.39 0.94 -18.99
CA THR A 24 -23.99 0.72 -19.34
C THR A 24 -23.06 1.70 -18.58
N SER A 25 -23.47 2.95 -18.46
CA SER A 25 -22.70 3.97 -17.71
C SER A 25 -22.64 3.65 -16.21
N ALA A 26 -23.78 3.23 -15.64
CA ALA A 26 -23.84 2.83 -14.23
C ALA A 26 -23.00 1.58 -13.96
N LEU A 27 -23.03 0.61 -14.87
CA LEU A 27 -22.22 -0.60 -14.78
C LEU A 27 -20.73 -0.30 -14.86
N ALA A 28 -20.32 0.60 -15.77
CA ALA A 28 -18.93 1.03 -15.88
C ALA A 28 -18.45 1.74 -14.61
N ALA A 29 -19.28 2.60 -14.02
CA ALA A 29 -18.98 3.27 -12.76
C ALA A 29 -18.84 2.27 -11.60
N LEU A 30 -19.74 1.28 -11.51
CA LEU A 30 -19.68 0.22 -10.51
C LEU A 30 -18.43 -0.65 -10.69
N ALA A 31 -18.09 -1.02 -11.91
CA ALA A 31 -16.89 -1.79 -12.21
C ALA A 31 -15.61 -1.03 -11.79
N ALA A 32 -15.56 0.28 -12.01
CA ALA A 32 -14.45 1.12 -11.54
C ALA A 32 -14.34 1.15 -10.01
N GLN A 33 -15.48 1.25 -9.30
CA GLN A 33 -15.50 1.19 -7.83
C GLN A 33 -15.06 -0.18 -7.31
N VAL A 34 -15.51 -1.26 -7.92
CA VAL A 34 -15.09 -2.61 -7.56
C VAL A 34 -13.59 -2.81 -7.79
N ALA A 35 -13.07 -2.32 -8.91
CA ALA A 35 -11.64 -2.37 -9.20
C ALA A 35 -10.80 -1.58 -8.16
N GLU A 36 -11.29 -0.45 -7.69
CA GLU A 36 -10.65 0.32 -6.63
C GLU A 36 -10.71 -0.39 -5.27
N LEU A 37 -11.85 -0.99 -4.93
CA LEU A 37 -12.05 -1.73 -3.68
C LEU A 37 -11.25 -3.04 -3.65
N SER A 38 -10.99 -3.66 -4.79
CA SER A 38 -10.22 -4.91 -4.91
C SER A 38 -8.70 -4.69 -4.84
N GLN A 39 -8.21 -3.44 -4.87
CA GLN A 39 -6.79 -3.19 -4.70
C GLN A 39 -6.35 -3.51 -3.27
N GLU A 40 -5.25 -4.23 -3.14
CA GLU A 40 -4.66 -4.48 -1.82
C GLU A 40 -4.38 -3.17 -1.10
N ARG A 41 -5.04 -3.00 0.05
CA ARG A 41 -4.88 -1.82 0.90
C ARG A 41 -3.85 -2.03 1.99
N VAL A 42 -3.60 -3.28 2.34
CA VAL A 42 -2.64 -3.68 3.36
C VAL A 42 -1.79 -4.82 2.81
N VAL A 43 -0.48 -4.66 2.92
CA VAL A 43 0.49 -5.72 2.64
C VAL A 43 1.23 -6.04 3.93
N ILE A 44 1.29 -7.31 4.25
CA ILE A 44 2.09 -7.86 5.36
C ILE A 44 3.17 -8.73 4.74
N GLY A 45 4.41 -8.56 5.18
CA GLY A 45 5.53 -9.33 4.68
C GLY A 45 6.72 -9.34 5.62
N SER A 46 7.73 -10.07 5.22
CA SER A 46 9.02 -10.09 5.89
C SER A 46 10.17 -10.02 4.88
N TYR A 47 11.33 -9.73 5.35
CA TYR A 47 12.58 -9.80 4.59
C TYR A 47 13.74 -10.15 5.51
N ILE A 48 14.77 -10.77 4.94
CA ILE A 48 16.03 -11.00 5.64
C ILE A 48 16.95 -9.82 5.40
N GLY A 49 17.51 -9.24 6.46
CA GLY A 49 18.47 -8.14 6.36
C GLY A 49 19.71 -8.53 5.56
N ASP A 50 20.22 -7.63 4.75
CA ASP A 50 21.42 -7.83 3.92
C ASP A 50 22.63 -7.02 4.42
N GLY A 51 22.48 -6.29 5.51
CA GLY A 51 23.53 -5.47 6.12
C GLY A 51 23.87 -4.19 5.36
N THR A 52 23.16 -3.87 4.26
CA THR A 52 23.41 -2.64 3.50
C THR A 52 22.79 -1.41 4.17
N ASN A 53 23.33 -0.23 3.90
CA ASN A 53 22.80 1.01 4.49
C ASN A 53 21.50 1.48 3.86
N ASP A 54 21.28 1.14 2.59
CA ASP A 54 20.10 1.58 1.83
C ASP A 54 19.49 0.40 1.09
N ARG A 55 18.32 -0.02 1.51
CA ARG A 55 17.58 -1.13 0.91
C ARG A 55 16.16 -0.74 0.59
N VAL A 56 15.71 -1.04 -0.62
CA VAL A 56 14.32 -0.80 -1.05
C VAL A 56 13.50 -2.08 -0.95
N ILE A 57 12.44 -2.03 -0.16
CA ILE A 57 11.39 -3.05 -0.14
C ILE A 57 10.28 -2.59 -1.10
N ARG A 58 10.05 -3.38 -2.15
CA ARG A 58 9.11 -3.03 -3.21
C ARG A 58 7.70 -3.48 -2.86
N LEU A 59 6.73 -2.57 -3.09
CA LEU A 59 5.29 -2.81 -2.96
C LEU A 59 4.61 -2.41 -4.28
N PRO A 60 3.43 -2.95 -4.58
CA PRO A 60 2.68 -2.58 -5.79
C PRO A 60 2.06 -1.18 -5.72
N PHE A 61 2.28 -0.44 -4.62
CA PHE A 61 1.73 0.89 -4.40
C PHE A 61 2.68 1.76 -3.55
N LYS A 62 2.38 3.05 -3.52
CA LYS A 62 2.97 3.99 -2.56
C LYS A 62 2.25 3.86 -1.22
N PRO A 63 2.91 3.41 -0.16
CA PRO A 63 2.28 3.31 1.15
C PRO A 63 2.09 4.69 1.78
N LYS A 64 0.99 4.83 2.53
CA LYS A 64 0.75 5.98 3.43
C LYS A 64 1.37 5.74 4.81
N ILE A 65 1.32 4.48 5.24
CA ILE A 65 1.86 4.05 6.53
C ILE A 65 2.70 2.80 6.30
N VAL A 66 3.87 2.77 6.90
CA VAL A 66 4.72 1.58 6.97
C VAL A 66 5.11 1.36 8.43
N VAL A 67 4.96 0.14 8.87
CA VAL A 67 5.45 -0.33 10.16
C VAL A 67 6.46 -1.43 9.91
N VAL A 68 7.64 -1.30 10.48
CA VAL A 68 8.67 -2.33 10.44
C VAL A 68 9.02 -2.70 11.87
N SER A 69 9.09 -3.99 12.14
CA SER A 69 9.48 -4.53 13.44
C SER A 69 10.50 -5.63 13.25
N GLY A 70 11.51 -5.64 14.09
CA GLY A 70 12.54 -6.67 14.07
C GLY A 70 13.46 -6.61 15.25
N ILE A 71 14.51 -7.41 15.19
CA ILE A 71 15.52 -7.51 16.22
C ILE A 71 16.71 -6.65 15.80
N ALA A 72 16.90 -5.53 16.48
CA ALA A 72 17.98 -4.59 16.16
C ALA A 72 19.36 -5.09 16.55
N SER A 73 19.45 -5.97 17.52
CA SER A 73 20.71 -6.58 17.99
C SER A 73 20.46 -7.80 18.85
N THR A 74 21.26 -8.82 18.69
CA THR A 74 21.37 -9.95 19.63
C THR A 74 22.76 -9.92 20.25
N SER A 75 22.84 -9.78 21.55
CA SER A 75 24.05 -10.08 22.29
C SER A 75 23.80 -11.24 23.26
N ALA A 76 24.84 -11.82 23.82
CA ALA A 76 24.71 -12.88 24.82
C ALA A 76 23.89 -12.47 26.06
N THR A 77 23.63 -11.18 26.22
CA THR A 77 23.03 -10.60 27.44
C THR A 77 21.65 -9.97 27.19
N TYR A 78 21.33 -9.50 25.95
CA TYR A 78 20.02 -8.89 25.65
C TYR A 78 19.67 -8.90 24.16
N THR A 79 18.37 -8.92 23.90
CA THR A 79 17.78 -8.76 22.59
C THR A 79 17.08 -7.39 22.54
N SER A 80 17.52 -6.53 21.65
CA SER A 80 16.84 -5.26 21.39
C SER A 80 15.77 -5.47 20.33
N ILE A 81 14.51 -5.19 20.66
CA ILE A 81 13.41 -5.16 19.70
C ILE A 81 13.24 -3.70 19.27
N MET A 82 13.19 -3.51 17.96
CA MET A 82 12.93 -2.20 17.38
C MET A 82 11.63 -2.22 16.58
N PHE A 83 10.92 -1.11 16.69
CA PHE A 83 9.66 -0.90 16.00
C PHE A 83 9.66 0.52 15.43
N THR A 84 9.50 0.64 14.12
CA THR A 84 9.44 1.93 13.44
C THR A 84 8.12 2.09 12.73
N VAL A 85 7.43 3.20 12.99
CA VAL A 85 6.22 3.63 12.28
C VAL A 85 6.57 4.85 11.44
N THR A 86 6.29 4.78 10.15
CA THR A 86 6.50 5.89 9.22
C THR A 86 5.19 6.25 8.52
N PHE A 87 4.84 7.54 8.54
CA PHE A 87 3.70 8.08 7.82
C PHE A 87 4.07 9.45 7.24
N GLY A 88 3.87 9.62 5.93
CA GLY A 88 4.31 10.80 5.21
C GLY A 88 5.83 11.01 5.37
N PRO A 89 6.28 12.22 5.73
CA PRO A 89 7.69 12.52 5.96
C PRO A 89 8.18 12.16 7.37
N TYR A 90 7.32 11.64 8.23
CA TYR A 90 7.62 11.40 9.65
C TYR A 90 7.89 9.92 9.91
N SER A 91 8.95 9.65 10.66
CA SER A 91 9.31 8.33 11.13
C SER A 91 9.50 8.38 12.65
N HIS A 92 8.80 7.51 13.36
CA HIS A 92 8.92 7.35 14.80
C HIS A 92 9.44 5.97 15.12
N GLN A 93 10.51 5.95 15.93
CA GLN A 93 11.15 4.72 16.35
C GLN A 93 10.89 4.48 17.84
N PHE A 94 10.54 3.25 18.16
CA PHE A 94 10.37 2.77 19.53
C PHE A 94 11.40 1.67 19.76
N HIS A 95 12.22 1.84 20.78
CA HIS A 95 13.24 0.88 21.17
C HIS A 95 12.86 0.25 22.51
N GLY A 96 12.89 -1.07 22.57
CA GLY A 96 12.87 -1.81 23.82
C GLY A 96 14.26 -2.40 24.07
N GLY A 97 15.00 -1.90 25.07
CA GLY A 97 16.35 -2.34 25.41
C GLY A 97 17.33 -1.18 25.65
N ASP A 98 18.54 -1.47 26.11
CA ASP A 98 19.54 -0.49 26.48
C ASP A 98 20.15 0.20 25.25
N GLY A 99 19.60 1.29 24.95
CA GLY A 99 19.76 2.38 24.07
C GLY A 99 21.07 2.69 23.38
N ASN A 100 21.72 1.82 22.64
CA ASN A 100 22.71 2.24 21.66
C ASN A 100 22.38 1.69 20.27
N SER A 101 21.39 2.30 19.63
CA SER A 101 20.89 1.85 18.35
C SER A 101 21.37 2.76 17.23
N ASN A 102 22.00 2.18 16.24
CA ASN A 102 22.10 2.76 14.92
C ASN A 102 20.67 3.03 14.41
N ARG A 103 20.27 4.30 14.46
CA ARG A 103 18.94 4.74 14.06
C ARG A 103 18.80 4.60 12.55
N GLY A 104 18.13 3.55 12.11
CA GLY A 104 17.70 3.46 10.73
C GLY A 104 16.43 4.29 10.51
N ASN A 105 16.27 4.86 9.33
CA ASN A 105 15.04 5.54 8.92
C ASN A 105 14.29 4.69 7.91
N ILE A 106 12.96 4.71 8.01
CA ILE A 106 12.08 4.19 6.97
C ILE A 106 11.56 5.39 6.17
N ILE A 107 11.79 5.38 4.86
CA ILE A 107 11.40 6.47 3.96
C ILE A 107 10.41 5.94 2.94
N ILE A 108 9.23 6.51 2.87
CA ILE A 108 8.19 6.13 1.90
C ILE A 108 8.64 6.50 0.49
N LYS A 109 8.48 5.56 -0.44
CA LYS A 109 8.74 5.69 -1.87
C LYS A 109 7.48 5.42 -2.67
N ASP A 110 7.45 5.79 -3.95
CA ASP A 110 6.25 5.63 -4.79
C ASP A 110 5.86 4.16 -5.02
N ASN A 111 6.80 3.23 -4.90
CA ASN A 111 6.61 1.80 -5.10
C ASN A 111 7.16 0.96 -3.93
N GLY A 112 6.96 1.44 -2.69
CA GLY A 112 7.42 0.74 -1.50
C GLY A 112 8.03 1.66 -0.45
N PHE A 113 9.07 1.20 0.21
CA PHE A 113 9.81 1.98 1.20
C PHE A 113 11.30 1.67 1.17
N LEU A 114 12.09 2.67 1.54
CA LEU A 114 13.54 2.57 1.69
C LEU A 114 13.87 2.42 3.18
N ILE A 115 14.71 1.47 3.49
CA ILE A 115 15.36 1.33 4.78
C ILE A 115 16.72 2.00 4.66
N SER A 116 16.93 3.08 5.42
CA SER A 116 18.18 3.83 5.44
C SER A 116 18.82 3.69 6.80
N GLY A 117 20.03 3.18 6.83
CA GLY A 117 20.77 2.87 8.06
C GLY A 117 20.54 1.44 8.60
N GLY A 118 21.45 0.98 9.43
CA GLY A 118 21.62 -0.43 9.74
C GLY A 118 20.58 -1.10 10.63
N ALA A 119 19.71 -0.34 11.29
CA ALA A 119 18.91 -0.90 12.39
C ALA A 119 17.81 -1.86 11.97
N HIS A 120 17.18 -1.63 10.82
CA HIS A 120 16.14 -2.52 10.25
C HIS A 120 16.66 -3.34 9.05
N ASN A 121 17.97 -3.47 8.92
CA ASN A 121 18.57 -4.24 7.85
C ASN A 121 19.83 -4.96 8.33
N CYS A 122 19.83 -5.42 9.58
CA CYS A 122 20.92 -6.22 10.12
C CYS A 122 21.08 -7.52 9.32
N LEU A 123 22.33 -7.85 8.98
CA LEU A 123 22.64 -9.03 8.19
C LEU A 123 22.04 -10.29 8.83
N ASP A 124 21.38 -11.11 8.01
CA ASP A 124 20.78 -12.39 8.37
C ASP A 124 19.64 -12.32 9.42
N MET A 125 19.17 -11.12 9.75
CA MET A 125 18.03 -10.96 10.66
C MET A 125 16.72 -10.85 9.88
N GLU A 126 15.69 -11.54 10.38
CA GLU A 126 14.36 -11.44 9.81
C GLU A 126 13.62 -10.24 10.38
N GLU A 127 13.13 -9.39 9.49
CA GLU A 127 12.31 -8.22 9.79
C GLU A 127 10.91 -8.41 9.22
N HIS A 128 9.91 -7.98 9.97
CA HIS A 128 8.52 -8.03 9.55
C HIS A 128 8.01 -6.63 9.28
N TYR A 129 7.14 -6.50 8.29
CA TYR A 129 6.50 -5.21 8.01
C TYR A 129 5.02 -5.36 7.71
N PHE A 130 4.29 -4.29 7.96
CA PHE A 130 3.00 -4.07 7.32
C PHE A 130 2.94 -2.67 6.71
N ALA A 131 2.31 -2.56 5.56
CA ALA A 131 2.18 -1.33 4.81
C ALA A 131 0.74 -1.09 4.39
N ILE A 132 0.27 0.13 4.56
CA ILE A 132 -1.09 0.57 4.21
C ILE A 132 -0.99 1.55 3.04
N ARG A 133 -1.83 1.36 2.02
CA ARG A 133 -2.00 2.23 0.87
C ARG A 133 -2.71 3.55 1.20
#